data_bc599861412e9c81bc98f11a3601dc78
#
_entry.id   bc599861412e9c81bc98f11a3601dc78
#
_cell.length_a   1.000
_cell.length_b   1.000
_cell.length_c   1.000
_cell.angle_alpha   90.00
_cell.angle_beta   90.00
_cell.angle_gamma   90.00
#
_symmetry.space_group_name_H-M   'P 1'
#
loop_
_entity.id
_entity.type
_entity.pdbx_description
1 polymer ?
#
loop_
_entity_poly.entity_id
_entity_poly.type
_entity_poly.pdbx_seq_one_letter_code
_entity_poly.pdbx_strand_id
1 'polypeptide(L)'
;MLGHVLGIKELPEPERPRERCLSRGAGALSTTELLAILLRTGNRGTSAVDMAGSLLAKCGSLRGVSALEPKELAKTGGLGNARAAQVSAALELARRFTEEEVLLAETLSGAEEAYRFLKPRLRDLPHEVFAVIFLNQKHGVLAYRELFRGSIHASSVHPREVVKEVLKENAAAVILAHNHPSGHMSPSPDDLRLTEDLKSLMAHLDIRVVDHLIVGGNGYFSFAREGLLNG
;
A
#
# COMPACT_ATOMS: atom_id res chain seq x y z
N MET A 1 38.02 -11.27 -18.48
CA MET A 1 37.04 -12.07 -19.28
C MET A 1 35.68 -11.43 -19.11
N LEU A 2 35.19 -10.69 -20.11
CA LEU A 2 33.86 -10.13 -20.11
C LEU A 2 32.89 -11.30 -20.36
N GLY A 3 32.19 -11.73 -19.33
CA GLY A 3 31.15 -12.75 -19.46
C GLY A 3 30.10 -12.28 -20.46
N HIS A 4 29.90 -13.06 -21.49
CA HIS A 4 28.84 -12.85 -22.50
C HIS A 4 27.49 -12.98 -21.77
N VAL A 5 26.81 -11.87 -21.54
CA VAL A 5 25.45 -11.86 -20.98
C VAL A 5 24.54 -12.40 -22.07
N LEU A 6 24.07 -13.63 -21.91
CA LEU A 6 23.13 -14.28 -22.83
C LEU A 6 21.85 -13.44 -22.93
N GLY A 7 21.53 -12.97 -24.10
CA GLY A 7 20.26 -12.31 -24.38
C GLY A 7 19.08 -13.30 -24.19
N ILE A 8 17.88 -12.80 -23.82
CA ILE A 8 16.69 -13.65 -23.62
C ILE A 8 16.41 -14.53 -24.85
N LYS A 9 16.76 -14.08 -26.05
CA LYS A 9 16.60 -14.85 -27.31
C LYS A 9 17.59 -16.01 -27.45
N GLU A 10 18.69 -15.97 -26.70
CA GLU A 10 19.69 -17.04 -26.69
C GLU A 10 19.34 -18.16 -25.70
N LEU A 11 18.37 -17.93 -24.81
CA LEU A 11 17.81 -18.96 -23.94
C LEU A 11 16.94 -19.93 -24.78
N PRO A 12 16.96 -21.24 -24.45
CA PRO A 12 15.97 -22.18 -24.98
C PRO A 12 14.55 -21.65 -24.82
N GLU A 13 13.70 -21.84 -25.81
CA GLU A 13 12.34 -21.27 -25.81
C GLU A 13 11.57 -21.58 -24.53
N PRO A 14 11.57 -22.83 -23.97
CA PRO A 14 10.87 -23.16 -22.73
C PRO A 14 11.41 -22.43 -21.48
N GLU A 15 12.61 -21.86 -21.53
CA GLU A 15 13.24 -21.14 -20.39
C GLU A 15 13.01 -19.64 -20.43
N ARG A 16 12.48 -19.11 -21.53
CA ARG A 16 12.19 -17.68 -21.64
C ARG A 16 11.02 -17.29 -20.72
N PRO A 17 11.10 -16.13 -20.04
CA PRO A 17 10.09 -15.75 -19.05
C PRO A 17 8.65 -15.75 -19.57
N ARG A 18 8.41 -15.30 -20.81
CA ARG A 18 7.06 -15.29 -21.42
C ARG A 18 6.52 -16.69 -21.67
N GLU A 19 7.31 -17.53 -22.25
CA GLU A 19 6.98 -18.92 -22.58
C GLU A 19 6.75 -19.73 -21.30
N ARG A 20 7.57 -19.46 -20.26
CA ARG A 20 7.36 -20.06 -18.92
C ARG A 20 6.08 -19.55 -18.27
N CYS A 21 5.77 -18.26 -18.41
CA CYS A 21 4.51 -17.71 -17.92
C CYS A 21 3.30 -18.37 -18.55
N LEU A 22 3.33 -18.56 -19.89
CA LEU A 22 2.24 -19.18 -20.63
C LEU A 22 2.10 -20.68 -20.35
N SER A 23 3.20 -21.39 -20.16
CA SER A 23 3.18 -22.85 -19.98
C SER A 23 3.00 -23.29 -18.52
N ARG A 24 3.48 -22.50 -17.55
CA ARG A 24 3.51 -22.86 -16.11
C ARG A 24 2.78 -21.87 -15.21
N GLY A 25 2.21 -20.81 -15.77
CA GLY A 25 1.56 -19.74 -15.02
C GLY A 25 2.54 -18.71 -14.42
N ALA A 26 2.05 -17.52 -14.10
CA ALA A 26 2.84 -16.42 -13.55
C ALA A 26 3.46 -16.75 -12.17
N GLY A 27 2.82 -17.58 -11.37
CA GLY A 27 3.32 -18.00 -10.05
C GLY A 27 4.62 -18.83 -10.10
N ALA A 28 5.00 -19.37 -11.26
CA ALA A 28 6.25 -20.10 -11.45
C ALA A 28 7.46 -19.19 -11.75
N LEU A 29 7.25 -17.87 -11.84
CA LEU A 29 8.28 -16.90 -12.18
C LEU A 29 8.74 -16.15 -10.94
N SER A 30 10.04 -15.79 -10.93
CA SER A 30 10.59 -14.85 -9.95
C SER A 30 10.07 -13.42 -10.19
N THR A 31 10.14 -12.56 -9.18
CA THR A 31 9.81 -11.13 -9.30
C THR A 31 10.59 -10.45 -10.42
N THR A 32 11.86 -10.80 -10.60
CA THR A 32 12.72 -10.28 -11.68
C THR A 32 12.18 -10.68 -13.06
N GLU A 33 11.76 -11.91 -13.23
CA GLU A 33 11.20 -12.41 -14.51
C GLU A 33 9.84 -11.76 -14.81
N LEU A 34 8.98 -11.58 -13.81
CA LEU A 34 7.70 -10.87 -13.97
C LEU A 34 7.93 -9.41 -14.39
N LEU A 35 8.85 -8.70 -13.74
CA LEU A 35 9.24 -7.35 -14.15
C LEU A 35 9.84 -7.32 -15.56
N ALA A 36 10.68 -8.30 -15.93
CA ALA A 36 11.25 -8.39 -17.27
C ALA A 36 10.18 -8.56 -18.36
N ILE A 37 9.09 -9.29 -18.06
CA ILE A 37 7.93 -9.41 -18.97
C ILE A 37 7.28 -8.03 -19.16
N LEU A 38 7.07 -7.26 -18.08
CA LEU A 38 6.51 -5.92 -18.13
C LEU A 38 7.42 -4.94 -18.91
N LEU A 39 8.74 -5.01 -18.71
CA LEU A 39 9.71 -4.18 -19.42
C LEU A 39 9.79 -4.50 -20.91
N ARG A 40 9.34 -5.70 -21.34
CA ARG A 40 9.26 -6.22 -22.70
C ARG A 40 10.63 -6.45 -23.37
N THR A 41 11.46 -5.44 -23.42
CA THR A 41 12.77 -5.46 -24.08
C THR A 41 13.80 -4.79 -23.20
N GLY A 42 15.05 -5.23 -23.31
CA GLY A 42 16.20 -4.56 -22.72
C GLY A 42 16.63 -3.30 -23.47
N ASN A 43 17.77 -2.78 -23.10
CA ASN A 43 18.53 -1.76 -23.83
C ASN A 43 19.68 -2.40 -24.62
N ARG A 44 20.40 -1.59 -25.41
CA ARG A 44 21.57 -2.08 -26.14
C ARG A 44 22.61 -2.65 -25.17
N GLY A 45 22.87 -3.95 -25.28
CA GLY A 45 23.81 -4.67 -24.40
C GLY A 45 23.28 -5.08 -23.03
N THR A 46 21.98 -4.89 -22.73
CA THR A 46 21.39 -5.28 -21.44
C THR A 46 20.04 -5.95 -21.69
N SER A 47 19.84 -7.17 -21.20
CA SER A 47 18.55 -7.85 -21.35
C SER A 47 17.44 -7.23 -20.46
N ALA A 48 16.18 -7.56 -20.73
CA ALA A 48 15.08 -7.12 -19.88
C ALA A 48 15.17 -7.73 -18.47
N VAL A 49 15.74 -8.93 -18.33
CA VAL A 49 15.96 -9.59 -17.03
C VAL A 49 17.04 -8.84 -16.24
N ASP A 50 18.15 -8.47 -16.88
CA ASP A 50 19.22 -7.70 -16.23
C ASP A 50 18.72 -6.31 -15.80
N MET A 51 17.91 -5.65 -16.65
CA MET A 51 17.28 -4.38 -16.29
C MET A 51 16.37 -4.51 -15.08
N ALA A 52 15.53 -5.55 -15.03
CA ALA A 52 14.63 -5.82 -13.92
C ALA A 52 15.42 -6.12 -12.64
N GLY A 53 16.47 -6.94 -12.72
CA GLY A 53 17.36 -7.22 -11.60
C GLY A 53 18.08 -5.96 -11.08
N SER A 54 18.60 -5.14 -12.00
CA SER A 54 19.24 -3.86 -11.64
C SER A 54 18.28 -2.87 -11.00
N LEU A 55 17.02 -2.83 -11.46
CA LEU A 55 15.98 -2.01 -10.86
C LEU A 55 15.69 -2.44 -9.43
N LEU A 56 15.45 -3.74 -9.21
CA LEU A 56 15.19 -4.29 -7.88
C LEU A 56 16.38 -4.08 -6.93
N ALA A 57 17.61 -4.27 -7.41
CA ALA A 57 18.81 -4.02 -6.61
C ALA A 57 18.94 -2.57 -6.18
N LYS A 58 18.63 -1.61 -7.07
CA LYS A 58 18.68 -0.17 -6.76
C LYS A 58 17.58 0.27 -5.79
N CYS A 59 16.38 -0.28 -5.92
CA CYS A 59 15.23 0.06 -5.09
C CYS A 59 15.13 -0.84 -3.83
N GLY A 60 15.99 -1.84 -3.69
CA GLY A 60 16.01 -2.79 -2.58
C GLY A 60 14.90 -3.86 -2.64
N SER A 61 13.76 -3.56 -3.23
CA SER A 61 12.62 -4.47 -3.32
C SER A 61 11.59 -3.99 -4.35
N LEU A 62 10.58 -4.83 -4.66
CA LEU A 62 9.43 -4.41 -5.46
C LEU A 62 8.66 -3.25 -4.80
N ARG A 63 8.65 -3.22 -3.47
CA ARG A 63 8.10 -2.12 -2.69
C ARG A 63 8.85 -0.80 -2.94
N GLY A 64 10.19 -0.85 -2.92
CA GLY A 64 11.01 0.31 -3.25
C GLY A 64 10.77 0.81 -4.68
N VAL A 65 10.44 -0.10 -5.61
CA VAL A 65 10.02 0.28 -6.97
C VAL A 65 8.67 1.00 -6.95
N SER A 66 7.70 0.50 -6.17
CA SER A 66 6.36 1.09 -6.07
C SER A 66 6.32 2.45 -5.36
N ALA A 67 7.31 2.74 -4.51
CA ALA A 67 7.42 4.01 -3.80
C ALA A 67 7.95 5.16 -4.66
N LEU A 68 8.54 4.86 -5.84
CA LEU A 68 9.06 5.88 -6.73
C LEU A 68 7.94 6.51 -7.57
N GLU A 69 7.96 7.84 -7.65
CA GLU A 69 7.14 8.55 -8.64
C GLU A 69 7.51 8.13 -10.08
N PRO A 70 6.55 8.08 -11.02
CA PRO A 70 6.81 7.62 -12.39
C PRO A 70 7.97 8.35 -13.09
N LYS A 71 8.16 9.64 -12.80
CA LYS A 71 9.28 10.44 -13.35
C LYS A 71 10.64 10.04 -12.78
N GLU A 72 10.69 9.64 -11.52
CA GLU A 72 11.91 9.14 -10.85
C GLU A 72 12.21 7.72 -11.33
N LEU A 73 11.18 6.88 -11.41
CA LEU A 73 11.29 5.54 -11.96
C LEU A 73 11.85 5.55 -13.39
N ALA A 74 11.43 6.50 -14.24
CA ALA A 74 11.92 6.63 -15.60
C ALA A 74 13.44 6.91 -15.68
N LYS A 75 14.00 7.61 -14.69
CA LYS A 75 15.44 7.91 -14.59
C LYS A 75 16.22 6.73 -13.99
N THR A 76 15.55 5.89 -13.21
CA THR A 76 16.18 4.77 -12.50
C THR A 76 16.51 3.65 -13.48
N GLY A 77 17.78 3.22 -13.49
CA GLY A 77 18.22 2.08 -14.29
C GLY A 77 18.09 2.25 -15.82
N GLY A 78 17.86 3.47 -16.32
CA GLY A 78 17.71 3.71 -17.77
C GLY A 78 16.42 3.14 -18.36
N LEU A 79 15.34 3.03 -17.55
CA LEU A 79 14.05 2.52 -18.00
C LEU A 79 13.44 3.34 -19.13
N GLY A 80 13.49 4.67 -19.00
CA GLY A 80 12.78 5.60 -19.87
C GLY A 80 11.27 5.66 -19.56
N ASN A 81 10.60 6.68 -20.11
CA ASN A 81 9.22 7.01 -19.76
C ASN A 81 8.21 5.88 -20.06
N ALA A 82 8.34 5.20 -21.19
CA ALA A 82 7.37 4.16 -21.59
C ALA A 82 7.37 2.98 -20.63
N ARG A 83 8.55 2.46 -20.25
CA ARG A 83 8.66 1.32 -19.31
C ARG A 83 8.29 1.73 -17.90
N ALA A 84 8.67 2.94 -17.46
CA ALA A 84 8.26 3.47 -16.17
C ALA A 84 6.74 3.54 -16.06
N ALA A 85 6.06 4.06 -17.08
CA ALA A 85 4.60 4.10 -17.14
C ALA A 85 3.98 2.69 -17.08
N GLN A 86 4.54 1.70 -17.80
CA GLN A 86 4.06 0.30 -17.75
C GLN A 86 4.18 -0.31 -16.36
N VAL A 87 5.33 -0.14 -15.70
CA VAL A 87 5.55 -0.68 -14.35
C VAL A 87 4.65 0.03 -13.34
N SER A 88 4.57 1.37 -13.39
CA SER A 88 3.69 2.13 -12.49
C SER A 88 2.21 1.76 -12.68
N ALA A 89 1.75 1.59 -13.93
CA ALA A 89 0.38 1.17 -14.21
C ALA A 89 0.08 -0.25 -13.68
N ALA A 90 1.03 -1.19 -13.83
CA ALA A 90 0.85 -2.55 -13.31
C ALA A 90 0.78 -2.58 -11.78
N LEU A 91 1.63 -1.80 -11.10
CA LEU A 91 1.62 -1.68 -9.64
C LEU A 91 0.34 -0.99 -9.14
N GLU A 92 -0.14 0.03 -9.85
CA GLU A 92 -1.41 0.70 -9.53
C GLU A 92 -2.62 -0.23 -9.72
N LEU A 93 -2.63 -1.05 -10.79
CA LEU A 93 -3.67 -2.06 -10.98
C LEU A 93 -3.69 -3.10 -9.86
N ALA A 94 -2.51 -3.57 -9.43
CA ALA A 94 -2.40 -4.49 -8.30
C ALA A 94 -2.93 -3.86 -6.99
N ARG A 95 -2.66 -2.57 -6.76
CA ARG A 95 -3.20 -1.81 -5.63
C ARG A 95 -4.73 -1.72 -5.69
N ARG A 96 -5.29 -1.35 -6.86
CA ARG A 96 -6.75 -1.28 -7.06
C ARG A 96 -7.43 -2.64 -6.92
N PHE A 97 -6.80 -3.70 -7.43
CA PHE A 97 -7.31 -5.06 -7.26
C PHE A 97 -7.46 -5.43 -5.77
N THR A 98 -6.44 -5.11 -4.96
CA THR A 98 -6.52 -5.32 -3.51
C THR A 98 -7.65 -4.47 -2.87
N GLU A 99 -7.87 -3.25 -3.37
CA GLU A 99 -8.97 -2.39 -2.92
C GLU A 99 -10.34 -2.98 -3.24
N GLU A 100 -10.53 -3.47 -4.47
CA GLU A 100 -11.80 -4.09 -4.90
C GLU A 100 -12.13 -5.33 -4.07
N GLU A 101 -11.15 -6.18 -3.76
CA GLU A 101 -11.36 -7.36 -2.92
C GLU A 101 -11.88 -7.00 -1.52
N VAL A 102 -11.40 -5.89 -0.94
CA VAL A 102 -11.82 -5.45 0.39
C VAL A 102 -13.14 -4.70 0.35
N LEU A 103 -13.39 -3.90 -0.71
CA LEU A 103 -14.70 -3.24 -0.91
C LEU A 103 -15.81 -4.24 -1.23
N LEU A 104 -15.47 -5.39 -1.84
CA LEU A 104 -16.39 -6.50 -2.12
C LEU A 104 -16.55 -7.43 -0.90
N ALA A 105 -15.66 -7.39 0.08
CA ALA A 105 -15.86 -8.07 1.36
C ALA A 105 -17.03 -7.40 2.06
N GLU A 106 -18.15 -8.11 2.22
CA GLU A 106 -19.41 -7.59 2.79
C GLU A 106 -19.22 -6.94 4.17
N THR A 107 -18.16 -7.30 4.90
CA THR A 107 -17.86 -6.77 6.24
C THR A 107 -16.37 -6.83 6.56
N LEU A 108 -15.84 -5.81 7.25
CA LEU A 108 -14.54 -5.91 7.93
C LEU A 108 -14.76 -6.58 9.29
N SER A 109 -14.39 -7.85 9.39
CA SER A 109 -14.61 -8.67 10.60
C SER A 109 -13.60 -8.42 11.70
N GLY A 110 -12.50 -7.69 11.43
CA GLY A 110 -11.48 -7.39 12.44
C GLY A 110 -10.29 -6.58 11.92
N ALA A 111 -9.34 -6.38 12.83
CA ALA A 111 -8.13 -5.58 12.59
C ALA A 111 -7.25 -6.13 11.45
N GLU A 112 -7.23 -7.45 11.25
CA GLU A 112 -6.42 -8.09 10.20
C GLU A 112 -6.91 -7.77 8.79
N GLU A 113 -8.24 -7.77 8.56
CA GLU A 113 -8.84 -7.39 7.29
C GLU A 113 -8.61 -5.90 7.02
N ALA A 114 -8.81 -5.06 8.04
CA ALA A 114 -8.55 -3.63 7.95
C ALA A 114 -7.07 -3.36 7.64
N TYR A 115 -6.14 -4.09 8.27
CA TYR A 115 -4.72 -3.98 7.97
C TYR A 115 -4.38 -4.41 6.54
N ARG A 116 -4.93 -5.51 6.04
CA ARG A 116 -4.71 -5.95 4.65
C ARG A 116 -5.13 -4.87 3.64
N PHE A 117 -6.23 -4.20 3.92
CA PHE A 117 -6.70 -3.06 3.13
C PHE A 117 -5.78 -1.84 3.23
N LEU A 118 -5.33 -1.49 4.43
CA LEU A 118 -4.53 -0.28 4.71
C LEU A 118 -3.06 -0.43 4.31
N LYS A 119 -2.51 -1.63 4.43
CA LYS A 119 -1.10 -1.93 4.18
C LYS A 119 -0.56 -1.40 2.85
N PRO A 120 -1.17 -1.69 1.68
CA PRO A 120 -0.66 -1.20 0.39
C PRO A 120 -0.82 0.31 0.19
N ARG A 121 -1.67 0.96 1.01
CA ARG A 121 -1.96 2.40 0.92
C ARG A 121 -1.07 3.25 1.82
N LEU A 122 -0.78 2.76 3.01
CA LEU A 122 -0.16 3.56 4.07
C LEU A 122 1.28 3.18 4.36
N ARG A 123 1.64 1.88 4.27
CA ARG A 123 2.90 1.36 4.81
C ARG A 123 4.15 2.03 4.24
N ASP A 124 4.18 2.30 2.95
CA ASP A 124 5.38 2.70 2.22
C ASP A 124 5.41 4.21 1.91
N LEU A 125 4.51 4.98 2.52
CA LEU A 125 4.48 6.42 2.35
C LEU A 125 5.65 7.07 3.12
N PRO A 126 6.38 8.02 2.48
CA PRO A 126 7.52 8.70 3.11
C PRO A 126 7.12 9.76 4.14
N HIS A 127 5.83 10.02 4.31
CA HIS A 127 5.25 10.96 5.26
C HIS A 127 4.09 10.30 5.99
N GLU A 128 3.74 10.83 7.14
CA GLU A 128 2.57 10.37 7.89
C GLU A 128 1.29 10.76 7.17
N VAL A 129 0.34 9.84 7.15
CA VAL A 129 -1.01 10.04 6.60
C VAL A 129 -2.01 9.55 7.63
N PHE A 130 -2.96 10.40 7.98
CA PHE A 130 -4.13 9.99 8.76
C PHE A 130 -5.28 9.71 7.80
N ALA A 131 -5.86 8.51 7.92
CA ALA A 131 -6.93 8.02 7.06
C ALA A 131 -8.08 7.44 7.89
N VAL A 132 -9.25 7.37 7.26
CA VAL A 132 -10.47 6.81 7.87
C VAL A 132 -11.12 5.84 6.90
N ILE A 133 -11.49 4.66 7.40
CA ILE A 133 -12.42 3.74 6.74
C ILE A 133 -13.80 3.99 7.34
N PHE A 134 -14.78 4.31 6.49
CA PHE A 134 -16.15 4.58 6.87
C PHE A 134 -16.99 3.31 6.71
N LEU A 135 -17.76 2.96 7.75
CA LEU A 135 -18.48 1.69 7.82
C LEU A 135 -19.99 1.93 8.04
N ASN A 136 -20.79 1.06 7.47
CA ASN A 136 -22.21 0.97 7.80
C ASN A 136 -22.42 0.20 9.12
N GLN A 137 -23.70 0.05 9.56
CA GLN A 137 -24.05 -0.67 10.80
C GLN A 137 -23.62 -2.15 10.80
N LYS A 138 -23.45 -2.77 9.63
CA LYS A 138 -23.00 -4.16 9.48
C LYS A 138 -21.48 -4.26 9.24
N HIS A 139 -20.74 -3.18 9.47
CA HIS A 139 -19.32 -3.05 9.21
C HIS A 139 -18.90 -3.21 7.73
N GLY A 140 -19.86 -3.08 6.80
CA GLY A 140 -19.57 -2.97 5.37
C GLY A 140 -18.87 -1.64 5.08
N VAL A 141 -17.85 -1.68 4.23
CA VAL A 141 -17.09 -0.47 3.86
C VAL A 141 -17.93 0.43 2.96
N LEU A 142 -18.13 1.68 3.37
CA LEU A 142 -18.80 2.73 2.59
C LEU A 142 -17.78 3.53 1.78
N ALA A 143 -16.67 3.90 2.40
CA ALA A 143 -15.62 4.69 1.78
C ALA A 143 -14.29 4.55 2.55
N TYR A 144 -13.20 4.97 1.89
CA TYR A 144 -11.89 5.24 2.47
C TYR A 144 -11.44 6.65 2.08
N ARG A 145 -10.91 7.41 3.03
CA ARG A 145 -10.36 8.75 2.76
C ARG A 145 -9.06 8.97 3.54
N GLU A 146 -8.08 9.51 2.85
CA GLU A 146 -6.89 10.11 3.48
C GLU A 146 -7.23 11.57 3.80
N LEU A 147 -7.30 11.91 5.07
CA LEU A 147 -7.78 13.22 5.50
C LEU A 147 -6.66 14.21 5.76
N PHE A 148 -5.53 13.74 6.30
CA PHE A 148 -4.40 14.61 6.62
C PHE A 148 -3.09 13.97 6.18
N ARG A 149 -2.14 14.80 5.75
CA ARG A 149 -0.79 14.41 5.32
C ARG A 149 0.26 15.32 5.95
N GLY A 150 1.38 14.75 6.38
CA GLY A 150 2.48 15.45 7.04
C GLY A 150 2.70 14.92 8.45
N SER A 151 3.54 15.57 9.26
CA SER A 151 3.75 15.14 10.65
C SER A 151 2.45 15.19 11.43
N ILE A 152 2.00 14.05 11.93
CA ILE A 152 0.76 13.93 12.68
C ILE A 152 1.08 14.27 14.15
N HIS A 153 1.08 15.56 14.47
CA HIS A 153 0.94 15.99 15.85
C HIS A 153 -0.56 16.19 16.13
N ALA A 154 -0.99 16.07 17.38
CA ALA A 154 -2.40 16.27 17.77
C ALA A 154 -2.99 17.60 17.29
N SER A 155 -2.14 18.58 16.96
CA SER A 155 -2.53 19.88 16.39
C SER A 155 -2.76 19.86 14.87
N SER A 156 -2.37 18.83 14.15
CA SER A 156 -2.50 18.75 12.67
C SER A 156 -3.73 17.98 12.20
N VAL A 157 -4.22 17.04 13.00
CA VAL A 157 -5.49 16.35 12.75
C VAL A 157 -6.61 17.10 13.47
N HIS A 158 -7.49 17.72 12.69
CA HIS A 158 -8.61 18.48 13.26
C HIS A 158 -9.84 17.59 13.43
N PRO A 159 -10.25 17.22 14.66
CA PRO A 159 -11.38 16.32 14.90
C PRO A 159 -12.67 16.75 14.19
N ARG A 160 -12.95 18.04 14.10
CA ARG A 160 -14.13 18.58 13.40
C ARG A 160 -14.16 18.20 11.90
N GLU A 161 -13.01 18.15 11.23
CA GLU A 161 -12.95 17.77 9.81
C GLU A 161 -13.15 16.27 9.65
N VAL A 162 -12.65 15.44 10.58
CA VAL A 162 -12.93 14.01 10.62
C VAL A 162 -14.44 13.77 10.78
N VAL A 163 -15.07 14.40 11.77
CA VAL A 163 -16.53 14.30 12.01
C VAL A 163 -17.32 14.73 10.79
N LYS A 164 -16.95 15.81 10.14
CA LYS A 164 -17.61 16.30 8.93
C LYS A 164 -17.61 15.26 7.80
N GLU A 165 -16.47 14.59 7.54
CA GLU A 165 -16.39 13.55 6.54
C GLU A 165 -17.19 12.30 6.97
N VAL A 166 -17.21 11.95 8.25
CA VAL A 166 -18.02 10.84 8.78
C VAL A 166 -19.52 11.07 8.54
N LEU A 167 -20.00 12.26 8.80
CA LEU A 167 -21.40 12.65 8.57
C LEU A 167 -21.73 12.68 7.07
N LYS A 168 -20.83 13.15 6.24
CA LYS A 168 -20.98 13.18 4.78
C LYS A 168 -21.12 11.79 4.17
N GLU A 169 -20.33 10.84 4.65
CA GLU A 169 -20.40 9.43 4.20
C GLU A 169 -21.54 8.65 4.86
N ASN A 170 -22.31 9.29 5.77
CA ASN A 170 -23.40 8.66 6.53
C ASN A 170 -22.95 7.37 7.24
N ALA A 171 -21.76 7.40 7.80
CA ALA A 171 -21.16 6.25 8.44
C ALA A 171 -21.72 5.99 9.84
N ALA A 172 -22.01 4.75 10.17
CA ALA A 172 -22.41 4.31 11.50
C ALA A 172 -21.22 3.92 12.39
N ALA A 173 -20.07 3.64 11.77
CA ALA A 173 -18.84 3.33 12.47
C ALA A 173 -17.63 3.71 11.61
N VAL A 174 -16.47 3.84 12.25
CA VAL A 174 -15.22 4.14 11.57
C VAL A 174 -14.07 3.29 12.09
N ILE A 175 -13.09 3.05 11.22
CA ILE A 175 -11.75 2.62 11.61
C ILE A 175 -10.81 3.79 11.28
N LEU A 176 -10.13 4.27 12.30
CA LEU A 176 -9.08 5.28 12.16
C LEU A 176 -7.77 4.58 11.78
N ALA A 177 -6.94 5.22 11.01
CA ALA A 177 -5.64 4.66 10.65
C ALA A 177 -4.61 5.76 10.40
N HIS A 178 -3.35 5.48 10.73
CA HIS A 178 -2.22 6.27 10.25
C HIS A 178 -0.97 5.40 10.10
N ASN A 179 0.02 5.89 9.38
CA ASN A 179 1.30 5.23 9.25
C ASN A 179 2.40 5.97 9.98
N HIS A 180 3.40 5.23 10.44
CA HIS A 180 4.66 5.79 10.91
C HIS A 180 5.76 5.47 9.90
N PRO A 181 6.29 6.47 9.16
CA PRO A 181 7.39 6.26 8.19
C PRO A 181 8.66 5.68 8.82
N SER A 182 8.86 5.90 10.12
CA SER A 182 9.95 5.29 10.90
C SER A 182 9.84 3.76 11.00
N GLY A 183 8.66 3.19 10.69
CA GLY A 183 8.37 1.77 10.86
C GLY A 183 7.99 1.35 12.29
N HIS A 184 8.09 2.22 13.29
CA HIS A 184 7.63 1.95 14.66
C HIS A 184 6.10 1.92 14.71
N MET A 185 5.54 0.91 15.40
CA MET A 185 4.08 0.74 15.47
C MET A 185 3.50 1.20 16.83
N SER A 186 4.34 1.48 17.81
CA SER A 186 3.86 1.94 19.12
C SER A 186 3.21 3.31 19.03
N PRO A 187 2.02 3.50 19.65
CA PRO A 187 1.35 4.78 19.67
C PRO A 187 2.16 5.84 20.44
N SER A 188 2.17 7.05 19.92
CA SER A 188 2.67 8.23 20.65
C SER A 188 1.64 8.71 21.67
N PRO A 189 2.02 9.56 22.65
CA PRO A 189 1.05 10.21 23.52
C PRO A 189 0.02 11.05 22.78
N ASP A 190 0.37 11.60 21.60
CA ASP A 190 -0.53 12.36 20.75
C ASP A 190 -1.55 11.47 20.06
N ASP A 191 -1.15 10.26 19.61
CA ASP A 191 -2.05 9.26 19.03
C ASP A 191 -3.10 8.80 20.05
N LEU A 192 -2.68 8.56 21.28
CA LEU A 192 -3.58 8.18 22.38
C LEU A 192 -4.63 9.27 22.62
N ARG A 193 -4.20 10.54 22.75
CA ARG A 193 -5.10 11.69 22.95
C ARG A 193 -6.07 11.87 21.79
N LEU A 194 -5.54 11.89 20.56
CA LEU A 194 -6.36 12.03 19.36
C LEU A 194 -7.43 10.94 19.26
N THR A 195 -7.05 9.69 19.57
CA THR A 195 -7.97 8.56 19.54
C THR A 195 -9.10 8.74 20.55
N GLU A 196 -8.78 9.14 21.78
CA GLU A 196 -9.78 9.36 22.83
C GLU A 196 -10.69 10.54 22.52
N ASP A 197 -10.14 11.65 22.01
CA ASP A 197 -10.91 12.81 21.59
C ASP A 197 -11.90 12.46 20.47
N LEU A 198 -11.44 11.75 19.44
CA LEU A 198 -12.29 11.32 18.33
C LEU A 198 -13.35 10.32 18.78
N LYS A 199 -12.99 9.33 19.61
CA LYS A 199 -13.93 8.37 20.19
C LYS A 199 -15.04 9.06 20.99
N SER A 200 -14.66 9.99 21.88
CA SER A 200 -15.61 10.76 22.67
C SER A 200 -16.56 11.60 21.80
N LEU A 201 -16.02 12.32 20.82
CA LEU A 201 -16.84 13.13 19.90
C LEU A 201 -17.81 12.28 19.08
N MET A 202 -17.36 11.14 18.56
CA MET A 202 -18.16 10.26 17.74
C MET A 202 -19.25 9.55 18.54
N ALA A 203 -18.98 9.20 19.79
CA ALA A 203 -19.97 8.61 20.69
C ALA A 203 -21.19 9.53 20.93
N HIS A 204 -20.99 10.85 20.98
CA HIS A 204 -22.10 11.83 21.08
C HIS A 204 -22.97 11.90 19.81
N LEU A 205 -22.50 11.31 18.72
CA LEU A 205 -23.22 11.25 17.43
C LEU A 205 -23.72 9.84 17.11
N ASP A 206 -23.69 8.92 18.08
CA ASP A 206 -24.00 7.51 17.91
C ASP A 206 -23.13 6.78 16.85
N ILE A 207 -21.92 7.27 16.62
CA ILE A 207 -20.95 6.70 15.70
C ILE A 207 -19.85 5.97 16.48
N ARG A 208 -19.57 4.73 16.12
CA ARG A 208 -18.57 3.92 16.82
C ARG A 208 -17.19 4.04 16.17
N VAL A 209 -16.17 4.29 16.98
CA VAL A 209 -14.77 4.03 16.58
C VAL A 209 -14.49 2.55 16.86
N VAL A 210 -14.44 1.74 15.80
CA VAL A 210 -14.27 0.28 15.89
C VAL A 210 -12.81 -0.07 16.20
N ASP A 211 -11.87 0.62 15.57
CA ASP A 211 -10.45 0.46 15.82
C ASP A 211 -9.67 1.73 15.43
N HIS A 212 -8.43 1.82 15.90
CA HIS A 212 -7.41 2.71 15.37
C HIS A 212 -6.16 1.88 15.08
N LEU A 213 -5.72 1.88 13.82
CA LEU A 213 -4.59 1.08 13.36
C LEU A 213 -3.39 1.97 13.06
N ILE A 214 -2.24 1.65 13.66
CA ILE A 214 -0.96 2.27 13.27
C ILE A 214 -0.25 1.29 12.35
N VAL A 215 -0.04 1.69 11.11
CA VAL A 215 0.64 0.89 10.09
C VAL A 215 2.12 1.24 10.05
N GLY A 216 2.98 0.25 10.27
CA GLY A 216 4.43 0.47 10.23
C GLY A 216 5.19 -0.79 9.84
N GLY A 217 6.39 -0.64 9.34
CA GLY A 217 7.30 -1.73 9.03
C GLY A 217 6.63 -2.94 8.36
N ASN A 218 6.63 -4.07 9.06
CA ASN A 218 6.03 -5.31 8.57
C ASN A 218 4.74 -5.71 9.32
N GLY A 219 4.12 -4.77 10.04
CA GLY A 219 2.95 -5.07 10.86
C GLY A 219 2.09 -3.84 11.15
N TYR A 220 1.29 -3.96 12.17
CA TYR A 220 0.40 -2.92 12.66
C TYR A 220 0.20 -3.02 14.17
N PHE A 221 -0.21 -1.91 14.77
CA PHE A 221 -0.74 -1.83 16.12
C PHE A 221 -2.25 -1.61 16.04
N SER A 222 -3.04 -2.25 16.88
CA SER A 222 -4.49 -2.09 16.96
C SER A 222 -4.87 -1.66 18.37
N PHE A 223 -5.50 -0.50 18.49
CA PHE A 223 -5.97 0.02 19.77
C PHE A 223 -7.07 -0.85 20.38
N ALA A 224 -7.93 -1.45 19.55
CA ALA A 224 -8.98 -2.36 20.03
C ALA A 224 -8.37 -3.64 20.61
N ARG A 225 -7.37 -4.25 19.95
CA ARG A 225 -6.67 -5.46 20.44
C ARG A 225 -5.96 -5.22 21.76
N GLU A 226 -5.36 -4.05 21.93
CA GLU A 226 -4.65 -3.66 23.15
C GLU A 226 -5.58 -3.14 24.25
N GLY A 227 -6.91 -3.17 24.04
CA GLY A 227 -7.89 -2.74 25.02
C GLY A 227 -7.98 -1.22 25.24
N LEU A 228 -7.38 -0.42 24.37
CA LEU A 228 -7.32 1.05 24.49
C LEU A 228 -8.59 1.74 24.01
N LEU A 229 -9.55 1.00 23.42
CA LEU A 229 -10.86 1.51 23.04
C LEU A 229 -11.99 1.06 23.99
N ASN A 230 -11.68 0.23 24.98
CA ASN A 230 -12.64 -0.21 25.98
C ASN A 230 -12.81 0.89 27.05
N GLY A 231 -13.95 1.55 27.05
CA GLY A 231 -14.35 2.57 27.98
C GLY A 231 -15.74 3.09 27.66
#